data_01feaadc7208648b1cd7da961ddc346c
#
_entry.id   01feaadc7208648b1cd7da961ddc346c
#
_cell.length_a   1.000
_cell.length_b   1.000
_cell.length_c   1.000
_cell.angle_alpha   90.00
_cell.angle_beta   90.00
_cell.angle_gamma   90.00
#
_symmetry.space_group_name_H-M   'P 1'
#
loop_
_entity.id
_entity.type
_entity.pdbx_description
1 polymer ?
#
loop_
_entity_poly.entity_id
_entity_poly.type
_entity_poly.pdbx_seq_one_letter_code
_entity_poly.pdbx_strand_id
1 'polypeptide(L)'
;MHRRRLLEAAAALPLVALAPALAAAPQPAPMRRVRPGEPGWPSAAEWRKLDEAVGGTLLEVRSLFSACESDPQGSGCRDAFANIQNPFYIGDQPGGTQVSGWLNAWTPAPSAYAIKARNSADVAAGVSFARERRLRLAIKGGGHSYQGTSSAADSLLIWTRAMNQVTLHDAFVPTGCDGKVPPAPAVSTGAGAMWIDLYDAVTTRAGRYVQGGGCTSVGVAGLVQSGGFGSFSKGFGSAAAGLLEAEVVTAAGRVRIANACSEPDLYWALKGGGGGSFAVVTRLTLRTYDLPEFFGAAWGKLRARSEAAFRRLLTRFFEFYAASLFNPHWGEQVTIGPDYTFEISMVSQGMDPKQAGEVWQPFFDWIHAASHDFTVTDKPGAGARPARHWWDIAGSHSLIPDRRAGAPAHHAWWDGDQEQVGAFLHGYDSLWLPATLLEAAERPRLIEALLAGSRQQEIGLHFNKGLAGAPPGAITAALDTATNPAATRAFALAIMASGEGPLYPGMGRAPADEATAHADARAVDQASAPLRGIVPEAGSYVSESNYFNARWQQAFWGTNYPRLRAIKDRYDPDGLFLVHHGVGSEDWSADGFTRLA
;
A
#
# COMPACT_ATOMS: atom_id res chain seq x y z
N MET A 1 -63.75 56.79 31.72
CA MET A 1 -62.99 57.97 32.17
C MET A 1 -61.72 58.07 31.30
N HIS A 2 -61.70 59.10 30.45
CA HIS A 2 -60.67 60.09 30.19
C HIS A 2 -59.27 59.58 29.85
N ARG A 3 -58.58 60.01 28.85
CA ARG A 3 -58.51 61.08 27.84
C ARG A 3 -57.27 60.77 26.96
N ARG A 4 -57.44 60.80 25.65
CA ARG A 4 -56.77 61.67 24.70
C ARG A 4 -55.31 62.07 24.97
N ARG A 5 -54.39 61.72 24.05
CA ARG A 5 -53.70 62.75 23.25
C ARG A 5 -53.11 62.13 21.95
N LEU A 6 -53.36 62.88 20.92
CA LEU A 6 -52.91 62.80 19.55
C LEU A 6 -51.53 63.46 19.36
N LEU A 7 -50.93 63.15 18.19
CA LEU A 7 -49.92 63.92 17.46
C LEU A 7 -48.46 63.60 17.86
N GLU A 8 -47.49 63.27 17.00
CA GLU A 8 -47.21 63.84 15.66
C GLU A 8 -46.51 62.77 14.79
N ALA A 9 -46.91 62.77 13.50
CA ALA A 9 -46.25 62.04 12.48
C ALA A 9 -45.05 62.87 11.95
N ALA A 10 -43.84 62.34 12.11
CA ALA A 10 -42.67 62.82 11.37
C ALA A 10 -42.26 61.75 10.38
N ALA A 11 -42.47 62.03 9.11
CA ALA A 11 -42.04 61.19 8.00
C ALA A 11 -40.50 61.21 7.90
N ALA A 12 -39.87 60.10 8.23
CA ALA A 12 -38.46 59.84 7.92
C ALA A 12 -38.39 59.00 6.64
N LEU A 13 -38.05 59.62 5.54
CA LEU A 13 -37.63 58.94 4.31
C LEU A 13 -36.34 58.19 4.57
N PRO A 14 -36.22 56.89 4.21
CA PRO A 14 -34.94 56.22 4.28
C PRO A 14 -34.05 56.70 3.13
N LEU A 15 -32.94 57.32 3.48
CA LEU A 15 -31.80 57.48 2.57
C LEU A 15 -31.24 56.08 2.24
N VAL A 16 -31.60 55.55 1.08
CA VAL A 16 -30.91 54.39 0.51
C VAL A 16 -29.54 54.87 0.08
N ALA A 17 -28.55 54.66 0.92
CA ALA A 17 -27.15 54.79 0.51
C ALA A 17 -26.86 53.69 -0.53
N LEU A 18 -26.72 54.07 -1.80
CA LEU A 18 -26.09 53.24 -2.82
C LEU A 18 -24.63 52.99 -2.37
N ALA A 19 -24.38 51.86 -1.71
CA ALA A 19 -23.04 51.34 -1.60
C ALA A 19 -22.55 50.96 -3.01
N PRO A 20 -21.37 51.40 -3.45
CA PRO A 20 -20.82 50.92 -4.70
C PRO A 20 -20.63 49.41 -4.57
N ALA A 21 -21.22 48.64 -5.51
CA ALA A 21 -20.94 47.22 -5.64
C ALA A 21 -19.43 47.08 -5.84
N LEU A 22 -18.73 46.65 -4.82
CA LEU A 22 -17.34 46.17 -4.93
C LEU A 22 -17.39 45.05 -5.96
N ALA A 23 -16.92 45.36 -7.17
CA ALA A 23 -16.69 44.34 -8.19
C ALA A 23 -15.85 43.26 -7.54
N ALA A 24 -16.37 42.04 -7.42
CA ALA A 24 -15.61 40.91 -6.96
C ALA A 24 -14.34 40.85 -7.81
N ALA A 25 -13.19 40.87 -7.14
CA ALA A 25 -11.91 40.67 -7.84
C ALA A 25 -12.03 39.38 -8.68
N PRO A 26 -11.57 39.40 -9.94
CA PRO A 26 -11.64 38.20 -10.78
C PRO A 26 -10.95 37.07 -10.01
N GLN A 27 -11.68 35.98 -9.77
CA GLN A 27 -11.09 34.79 -9.17
C GLN A 27 -9.92 34.37 -10.08
N PRO A 28 -8.74 34.09 -9.51
CA PRO A 28 -7.62 33.62 -10.31
C PRO A 28 -8.07 32.40 -11.10
N ALA A 29 -7.73 32.36 -12.39
CA ALA A 29 -8.06 31.21 -13.24
C ALA A 29 -7.55 29.91 -12.54
N PRO A 30 -8.35 28.84 -12.53
CA PRO A 30 -7.98 27.62 -11.87
C PRO A 30 -6.63 27.13 -12.41
N MET A 31 -5.73 26.71 -11.49
CA MET A 31 -4.43 26.18 -11.87
C MET A 31 -4.62 24.94 -12.75
N ARG A 32 -3.99 24.94 -13.92
CA ARG A 32 -4.04 23.83 -14.87
C ARG A 32 -2.63 23.34 -15.21
N ARG A 33 -2.47 22.02 -15.23
CA ARG A 33 -1.26 21.34 -15.71
C ARG A 33 -1.28 21.25 -17.23
N VAL A 34 -0.07 21.22 -17.81
CA VAL A 34 0.14 21.22 -19.26
C VAL A 34 0.27 19.78 -19.75
N ARG A 35 -0.35 19.50 -20.92
CA ARG A 35 -0.27 18.21 -21.62
C ARG A 35 0.66 18.27 -22.84
N PRO A 36 1.17 17.12 -23.33
CA PRO A 36 1.87 17.05 -24.61
C PRO A 36 1.06 17.69 -25.73
N GLY A 37 1.74 18.53 -26.54
CA GLY A 37 1.11 19.24 -27.65
C GLY A 37 0.38 20.53 -27.27
N GLU A 38 0.18 20.84 -25.99
CA GLU A 38 -0.38 22.11 -25.54
C GLU A 38 0.68 23.23 -25.47
N PRO A 39 0.28 24.51 -25.63
CA PRO A 39 1.14 25.65 -25.36
C PRO A 39 1.68 25.59 -23.91
N GLY A 40 3.00 25.66 -23.77
CA GLY A 40 3.69 25.52 -22.48
C GLY A 40 4.25 24.13 -22.18
N TRP A 41 3.95 23.11 -22.99
CA TRP A 41 4.68 21.85 -22.95
C TRP A 41 6.16 22.10 -23.27
N PRO A 42 7.11 21.52 -22.51
CA PRO A 42 8.51 21.80 -22.71
C PRO A 42 8.98 21.44 -24.13
N SER A 43 9.76 22.33 -24.73
CA SER A 43 10.40 22.10 -26.02
C SER A 43 11.48 21.02 -25.92
N ALA A 44 11.89 20.46 -27.05
CA ALA A 44 13.01 19.52 -27.11
C ALA A 44 14.32 20.09 -26.52
N ALA A 45 14.53 21.41 -26.62
CA ALA A 45 15.69 22.06 -26.01
C ALA A 45 15.61 22.10 -24.48
N GLU A 46 14.42 22.26 -23.92
CA GLU A 46 14.20 22.25 -22.47
C GLU A 46 14.32 20.85 -21.89
N TRP A 47 13.81 19.84 -22.59
CA TRP A 47 14.02 18.43 -22.22
C TRP A 47 15.52 18.06 -22.25
N ARG A 48 16.28 18.52 -23.26
CA ARG A 48 17.74 18.31 -23.29
C ARG A 48 18.46 18.97 -22.10
N LYS A 49 18.06 20.19 -21.72
CA LYS A 49 18.61 20.87 -20.53
C LYS A 49 18.34 20.08 -19.24
N LEU A 50 17.12 19.50 -19.12
CA LEU A 50 16.82 18.62 -18.01
C LEU A 50 17.69 17.36 -18.05
N ASP A 51 17.86 16.75 -19.21
CA ASP A 51 18.72 15.57 -19.38
C ASP A 51 20.18 15.86 -18.99
N GLU A 52 20.72 16.99 -19.42
CA GLU A 52 22.05 17.46 -18.99
C GLU A 52 22.13 17.65 -17.47
N ALA A 53 21.09 18.26 -16.86
CA ALA A 53 21.04 18.50 -15.41
C ALA A 53 20.98 17.22 -14.59
N VAL A 54 20.37 16.14 -15.12
CA VAL A 54 20.32 14.82 -14.47
C VAL A 54 21.41 13.86 -15.00
N GLY A 55 22.38 14.39 -15.76
CA GLY A 55 23.56 13.62 -16.23
C GLY A 55 23.25 12.52 -17.21
N GLY A 56 22.32 12.75 -18.16
CA GLY A 56 21.98 11.83 -19.25
C GLY A 56 21.07 10.66 -18.83
N THR A 57 20.25 10.84 -17.79
CA THR A 57 19.36 9.77 -17.27
C THR A 57 17.88 10.01 -17.55
N LEU A 58 17.55 10.98 -18.40
CA LEU A 58 16.18 11.22 -18.88
C LEU A 58 15.85 10.20 -19.99
N LEU A 59 14.76 9.49 -19.83
CA LEU A 59 14.30 8.43 -20.72
C LEU A 59 12.92 8.78 -21.28
N GLU A 60 12.70 8.55 -22.58
CA GLU A 60 11.35 8.45 -23.12
C GLU A 60 10.74 7.13 -22.65
N VAL A 61 9.53 7.18 -22.08
CA VAL A 61 8.90 5.98 -21.50
C VAL A 61 8.02 5.30 -22.54
N ARG A 62 8.20 4.00 -22.69
CA ARG A 62 7.37 3.15 -23.55
C ARG A 62 6.62 2.12 -22.70
N SER A 63 5.52 1.61 -23.25
CA SER A 63 4.79 0.52 -22.60
C SER A 63 5.66 -0.74 -22.51
N LEU A 64 5.35 -1.61 -21.55
CA LEU A 64 6.08 -2.86 -21.32
C LEU A 64 6.10 -3.77 -22.55
N PHE A 65 5.04 -3.73 -23.37
CA PHE A 65 4.86 -4.52 -24.58
C PHE A 65 5.04 -3.73 -25.89
N SER A 66 5.66 -2.55 -25.85
CA SER A 66 5.87 -1.72 -27.07
C SER A 66 6.68 -2.44 -28.15
N ALA A 67 7.57 -3.36 -27.78
CA ALA A 67 8.29 -4.20 -28.74
C ALA A 67 7.35 -5.14 -29.53
N CYS A 68 6.23 -5.56 -28.93
CA CYS A 68 5.24 -6.43 -29.59
C CYS A 68 4.40 -5.67 -30.63
N GLU A 69 4.19 -4.37 -30.44
CA GLU A 69 3.47 -3.52 -31.40
C GLU A 69 4.24 -3.38 -32.72
N SER A 70 5.58 -3.31 -32.65
CA SER A 70 6.44 -3.16 -33.81
C SER A 70 6.84 -4.50 -34.45
N ASP A 71 7.09 -5.52 -33.65
CA ASP A 71 7.48 -6.88 -34.10
C ASP A 71 6.94 -7.94 -33.12
N PRO A 72 5.72 -8.46 -33.36
CA PRO A 72 5.10 -9.48 -32.50
C PRO A 72 5.88 -10.79 -32.40
N GLN A 73 6.75 -11.10 -33.39
CA GLN A 73 7.59 -12.29 -33.41
C GLN A 73 9.05 -12.00 -33.02
N GLY A 74 9.36 -10.75 -32.70
CA GLY A 74 10.71 -10.31 -32.34
C GLY A 74 11.17 -10.81 -30.98
N SER A 75 12.48 -10.77 -30.74
CA SER A 75 13.07 -11.19 -29.46
C SER A 75 12.57 -10.33 -28.29
N GLY A 76 12.41 -9.01 -28.47
CA GLY A 76 11.91 -8.12 -27.43
C GLY A 76 10.49 -8.45 -26.97
N CYS A 77 9.61 -8.86 -27.91
CA CYS A 77 8.27 -9.32 -27.57
C CYS A 77 8.30 -10.64 -26.80
N ARG A 78 9.09 -11.61 -27.28
CA ARG A 78 9.27 -12.89 -26.59
C ARG A 78 9.83 -12.71 -25.17
N ASP A 79 10.80 -11.83 -24.99
CA ASP A 79 11.38 -11.52 -23.68
C ASP A 79 10.36 -10.91 -22.71
N ALA A 80 9.49 -10.00 -23.20
CA ALA A 80 8.43 -9.43 -22.39
C ALA A 80 7.45 -10.51 -21.90
N PHE A 81 7.01 -11.41 -22.78
CA PHE A 81 6.12 -12.53 -22.42
C PHE A 81 6.79 -13.55 -21.48
N ALA A 82 8.07 -13.86 -21.69
CA ALA A 82 8.81 -14.79 -20.85
C ALA A 82 8.99 -14.30 -19.40
N ASN A 83 8.97 -12.97 -19.20
CA ASN A 83 9.22 -12.35 -17.92
C ASN A 83 7.97 -11.70 -17.30
N ILE A 84 6.77 -11.87 -17.88
CA ILE A 84 5.57 -11.16 -17.43
C ILE A 84 5.17 -11.49 -15.98
N GLN A 85 5.51 -12.69 -15.50
CA GLN A 85 5.25 -13.14 -14.14
C GLN A 85 6.44 -12.89 -13.19
N ASN A 86 7.49 -12.20 -13.66
CA ASN A 86 8.62 -11.82 -12.83
C ASN A 86 8.44 -10.39 -12.31
N PRO A 87 8.16 -10.19 -11.01
CA PRO A 87 7.89 -8.86 -10.47
C PRO A 87 9.11 -7.94 -10.50
N PHE A 88 10.33 -8.48 -10.49
CA PHE A 88 11.55 -7.68 -10.62
C PHE A 88 11.74 -7.18 -12.06
N TYR A 89 11.39 -7.99 -13.07
CA TYR A 89 11.39 -7.53 -14.45
C TYR A 89 10.47 -6.32 -14.65
N ILE A 90 9.25 -6.40 -14.13
CA ILE A 90 8.28 -5.30 -14.21
C ILE A 90 8.78 -4.07 -13.45
N GLY A 91 9.28 -4.24 -12.24
CA GLY A 91 9.82 -3.14 -11.41
C GLY A 91 11.04 -2.45 -12.02
N ASP A 92 11.83 -3.18 -12.82
CA ASP A 92 13.03 -2.68 -13.51
C ASP A 92 12.71 -1.97 -14.84
N GLN A 93 11.43 -1.85 -15.24
CA GLN A 93 10.99 -1.11 -16.41
C GLN A 93 10.34 0.22 -16.02
N PRO A 94 10.70 1.38 -16.60
CA PRO A 94 10.08 2.67 -16.23
C PRO A 94 8.57 2.68 -16.49
N GLY A 95 8.09 2.04 -17.57
CA GLY A 95 6.66 1.91 -17.91
C GLY A 95 5.95 0.74 -17.23
N GLY A 96 6.65 -0.11 -16.44
CA GLY A 96 6.07 -1.28 -15.78
C GLY A 96 5.30 -0.93 -14.51
N THR A 97 4.15 -1.57 -14.32
CA THR A 97 3.36 -1.54 -13.07
C THR A 97 3.04 -2.97 -12.69
N GLN A 98 3.05 -3.31 -11.39
CA GLN A 98 2.82 -4.68 -10.91
C GLN A 98 1.37 -5.15 -11.12
N VAL A 99 0.43 -4.23 -11.29
CA VAL A 99 -0.96 -4.44 -11.68
C VAL A 99 -1.16 -3.84 -13.06
N SER A 100 -1.83 -4.55 -13.97
CA SER A 100 -2.02 -4.10 -15.35
C SER A 100 -3.28 -3.27 -15.58
N GLY A 101 -3.94 -2.85 -14.50
CA GLY A 101 -5.09 -1.96 -14.52
C GLY A 101 -6.20 -2.38 -13.58
N TRP A 102 -7.30 -1.65 -13.64
CA TRP A 102 -8.50 -1.86 -12.84
C TRP A 102 -9.74 -1.48 -13.64
N LEU A 103 -10.73 -2.38 -13.67
CA LEU A 103 -12.00 -2.19 -14.38
C LEU A 103 -12.64 -0.82 -14.06
N ASN A 104 -12.95 -0.05 -15.10
CA ASN A 104 -13.56 1.28 -15.00
C ASN A 104 -12.78 2.32 -14.16
N ALA A 105 -11.53 2.04 -13.81
CA ALA A 105 -10.71 2.93 -12.98
C ALA A 105 -9.50 3.47 -13.75
N TRP A 106 -8.56 2.61 -14.11
CA TRP A 106 -7.35 3.02 -14.80
C TRP A 106 -6.74 1.87 -15.62
N THR A 107 -5.98 2.24 -16.64
CA THR A 107 -5.10 1.34 -17.39
C THR A 107 -3.69 1.90 -17.39
N PRO A 108 -2.64 1.09 -17.50
CA PRO A 108 -1.28 1.58 -17.57
C PRO A 108 -1.10 2.52 -18.75
N ALA A 109 -0.75 3.76 -18.45
CA ALA A 109 -0.41 4.75 -19.45
C ALA A 109 0.99 5.28 -19.11
N PRO A 110 2.01 5.04 -19.95
CA PRO A 110 3.36 5.46 -19.66
C PRO A 110 3.44 6.99 -19.53
N SER A 111 4.28 7.44 -18.60
CA SER A 111 4.69 8.84 -18.51
C SER A 111 5.37 9.26 -19.82
N ALA A 112 5.34 10.53 -20.17
CA ALA A 112 6.02 11.01 -21.38
C ALA A 112 7.55 10.81 -21.27
N TYR A 113 8.10 11.17 -20.11
CA TYR A 113 9.51 11.00 -19.78
C TYR A 113 9.70 10.47 -18.36
N ALA A 114 10.81 9.78 -18.11
CA ALA A 114 11.24 9.34 -16.79
C ALA A 114 12.68 9.79 -16.51
N ILE A 115 12.92 10.31 -15.32
CA ILE A 115 14.28 10.47 -14.79
C ILE A 115 14.61 9.19 -14.02
N LYS A 116 15.59 8.41 -14.50
CA LYS A 116 16.20 7.31 -13.74
C LYS A 116 17.12 7.93 -12.68
N ALA A 117 16.50 8.36 -11.57
CA ALA A 117 17.18 9.09 -10.51
C ALA A 117 18.23 8.21 -9.79
N ARG A 118 19.44 8.73 -9.60
CA ARG A 118 20.56 8.07 -8.91
C ARG A 118 20.83 8.67 -7.53
N ASN A 119 20.35 9.90 -7.31
CA ASN A 119 20.56 10.66 -6.09
C ASN A 119 19.49 11.75 -5.91
N SER A 120 19.50 12.41 -4.76
CA SER A 120 18.54 13.47 -4.43
C SER A 120 18.66 14.72 -5.31
N ALA A 121 19.81 14.97 -5.93
CA ALA A 121 19.98 16.11 -6.86
C ALA A 121 19.22 15.85 -8.19
N ASP A 122 19.29 14.62 -8.74
CA ASP A 122 18.49 14.23 -9.91
C ASP A 122 16.99 14.41 -9.64
N VAL A 123 16.53 13.99 -8.44
CA VAL A 123 15.15 14.17 -8.00
C VAL A 123 14.76 15.64 -7.87
N ALA A 124 15.64 16.46 -7.27
CA ALA A 124 15.39 17.89 -7.08
C ALA A 124 15.30 18.65 -8.43
N ALA A 125 16.14 18.29 -9.40
CA ALA A 125 16.08 18.83 -10.75
C ALA A 125 14.73 18.50 -11.42
N GLY A 126 14.28 17.23 -11.35
CA GLY A 126 12.99 16.80 -11.90
C GLY A 126 11.78 17.45 -11.24
N VAL A 127 11.77 17.54 -9.91
CA VAL A 127 10.70 18.21 -9.14
C VAL A 127 10.62 19.68 -9.48
N SER A 128 11.77 20.39 -9.53
CA SER A 128 11.83 21.82 -9.90
C SER A 128 11.33 22.03 -11.32
N PHE A 129 11.78 21.22 -12.27
CA PHE A 129 11.35 21.30 -13.67
C PHE A 129 9.83 21.07 -13.81
N ALA A 130 9.28 20.02 -13.16
CA ALA A 130 7.85 19.74 -13.19
C ALA A 130 7.03 20.89 -12.62
N ARG A 131 7.45 21.46 -11.49
CA ARG A 131 6.80 22.64 -10.88
C ARG A 131 6.82 23.86 -11.81
N GLU A 132 8.00 24.22 -12.34
CA GLU A 132 8.16 25.40 -13.19
C GLU A 132 7.39 25.30 -14.49
N ARG A 133 7.25 24.09 -15.04
CA ARG A 133 6.52 23.81 -16.28
C ARG A 133 5.09 23.36 -16.06
N ARG A 134 4.61 23.32 -14.81
CA ARG A 134 3.26 22.86 -14.44
C ARG A 134 2.94 21.48 -15.02
N LEU A 135 3.91 20.57 -14.98
CA LEU A 135 3.73 19.20 -15.45
C LEU A 135 3.05 18.34 -14.36
N ARG A 136 2.33 17.33 -14.80
CA ARG A 136 1.96 16.22 -13.94
C ARG A 136 3.22 15.47 -13.53
N LEU A 137 3.34 15.10 -12.25
CA LEU A 137 4.46 14.35 -11.72
C LEU A 137 3.99 12.99 -11.24
N ALA A 138 4.69 11.93 -11.62
CA ALA A 138 4.53 10.59 -11.07
C ALA A 138 5.82 10.17 -10.34
N ILE A 139 5.69 9.31 -9.34
CA ILE A 139 6.82 8.81 -8.55
C ILE A 139 6.72 7.29 -8.49
N LYS A 140 7.82 6.58 -8.79
CA LYS A 140 7.85 5.12 -8.77
C LYS A 140 9.14 4.57 -8.16
N GLY A 141 8.99 3.64 -7.21
CA GLY A 141 10.02 2.69 -6.78
C GLY A 141 9.81 1.33 -7.43
N GLY A 142 9.15 0.39 -6.74
CA GLY A 142 8.82 -0.96 -7.23
C GLY A 142 7.58 -1.07 -8.13
N GLY A 143 6.70 -0.06 -8.13
CA GLY A 143 5.52 -0.04 -9.00
C GLY A 143 4.32 -0.87 -8.53
N HIS A 144 4.19 -1.17 -7.25
CA HIS A 144 3.17 -2.06 -6.66
C HIS A 144 1.81 -1.39 -6.35
N SER A 145 1.57 -0.15 -6.74
CA SER A 145 0.29 0.52 -6.43
C SER A 145 -0.89 -0.11 -7.16
N TYR A 146 -1.87 -0.62 -6.44
CA TYR A 146 -3.16 -1.07 -6.98
C TYR A 146 -3.99 0.10 -7.52
N GLN A 147 -3.82 1.28 -6.96
CA GLN A 147 -4.51 2.52 -7.34
C GLN A 147 -3.91 3.20 -8.60
N GLY A 148 -2.96 2.56 -9.30
CA GLY A 148 -2.32 3.12 -10.49
C GLY A 148 -1.41 4.32 -10.25
N THR A 149 -1.04 4.63 -8.99
CA THR A 149 -0.31 5.85 -8.64
C THR A 149 1.17 5.85 -9.08
N SER A 150 1.69 4.69 -9.48
CA SER A 150 3.06 4.53 -10.01
C SER A 150 3.21 4.85 -11.49
N SER A 151 2.11 5.16 -12.17
CA SER A 151 2.05 5.47 -13.61
C SER A 151 1.06 6.61 -13.83
N ALA A 152 1.35 7.51 -14.75
CA ALA A 152 0.44 8.59 -15.10
C ALA A 152 0.71 9.08 -16.52
N ALA A 153 -0.30 9.04 -17.38
CA ALA A 153 -0.22 9.64 -18.71
C ALA A 153 0.19 11.12 -18.64
N ASP A 154 0.85 11.59 -19.67
CA ASP A 154 1.19 13.00 -19.85
C ASP A 154 2.01 13.58 -18.67
N SER A 155 2.87 12.78 -18.04
CA SER A 155 3.62 13.16 -16.86
C SER A 155 5.14 13.06 -17.05
N LEU A 156 5.87 13.66 -16.11
CA LEU A 156 7.27 13.36 -15.84
C LEU A 156 7.33 12.35 -14.68
N LEU A 157 7.99 11.21 -14.86
CA LEU A 157 8.18 10.19 -13.85
C LEU A 157 9.52 10.40 -13.12
N ILE A 158 9.48 10.49 -11.80
CA ILE A 158 10.68 10.30 -10.96
C ILE A 158 10.78 8.81 -10.63
N TRP A 159 11.71 8.13 -11.27
CA TRP A 159 11.91 6.70 -11.10
C TRP A 159 13.13 6.43 -10.22
N THR A 160 12.87 6.01 -8.98
CA THR A 160 13.91 5.90 -7.95
C THR A 160 14.64 4.55 -7.94
N ARG A 161 14.28 3.60 -8.80
CA ARG A 161 14.76 2.21 -8.77
C ARG A 161 16.28 2.05 -8.69
N ALA A 162 17.05 2.99 -9.25
CA ALA A 162 18.51 2.98 -9.20
C ALA A 162 19.08 3.44 -7.84
N MET A 163 18.26 3.99 -6.95
CA MET A 163 18.64 4.43 -5.60
C MET A 163 18.35 3.28 -4.62
N ASN A 164 19.17 2.24 -4.63
CA ASN A 164 18.93 1.00 -3.89
C ASN A 164 20.06 0.60 -2.93
N GLN A 165 20.96 1.51 -2.59
CA GLN A 165 22.03 1.24 -1.64
C GLN A 165 21.46 0.88 -0.26
N VAL A 166 22.09 -0.09 0.42
CA VAL A 166 21.73 -0.52 1.78
C VAL A 166 22.95 -0.35 2.68
N THR A 167 22.76 0.32 3.83
CA THR A 167 23.82 0.55 4.83
C THR A 167 23.30 0.20 6.22
N LEU A 168 24.02 -0.67 6.92
CA LEU A 168 23.73 -1.06 8.30
C LEU A 168 24.39 -0.10 9.28
N HIS A 169 23.71 0.15 10.40
CA HIS A 169 24.17 0.97 11.52
C HIS A 169 23.98 0.21 12.83
N ASP A 170 25.01 0.12 13.65
CA ASP A 170 24.92 -0.47 14.99
C ASP A 170 24.29 0.50 15.99
N ALA A 171 24.49 1.81 15.80
CA ALA A 171 24.06 2.87 16.73
C ALA A 171 23.68 4.15 15.98
N PHE A 172 22.59 4.11 15.22
CA PHE A 172 22.10 5.28 14.47
C PHE A 172 21.45 6.31 15.38
N VAL A 173 21.85 7.57 15.25
CA VAL A 173 21.17 8.73 15.83
C VAL A 173 20.62 9.57 14.69
N PRO A 174 19.30 9.90 14.64
CA PRO A 174 18.76 10.77 13.61
C PRO A 174 19.44 12.15 13.61
N THR A 175 19.61 12.72 12.45
CA THR A 175 20.30 14.00 12.23
C THR A 175 19.70 15.13 13.09
N GLY A 176 20.53 15.77 13.93
CA GLY A 176 20.10 16.84 14.85
C GLY A 176 19.37 16.36 16.11
N CYS A 177 19.36 15.05 16.36
CA CYS A 177 18.79 14.45 17.58
C CYS A 177 19.83 14.06 18.64
N ASP A 178 21.08 14.50 18.49
CA ASP A 178 22.16 14.19 19.44
C ASP A 178 21.75 14.54 20.86
N GLY A 179 21.91 13.59 21.78
CA GLY A 179 21.51 13.73 23.18
C GLY A 179 20.00 13.79 23.45
N LYS A 180 19.14 13.79 22.42
CA LYS A 180 17.68 13.83 22.55
C LYS A 180 17.02 12.48 22.31
N VAL A 181 17.61 11.69 21.41
CA VAL A 181 17.12 10.35 21.04
C VAL A 181 18.27 9.36 21.27
N PRO A 182 18.05 8.24 21.97
CA PRO A 182 19.09 7.23 22.16
C PRO A 182 19.47 6.61 20.81
N PRO A 183 20.75 6.23 20.63
CA PRO A 183 21.19 5.46 19.47
C PRO A 183 20.41 4.15 19.34
N ALA A 184 20.14 3.74 18.11
CA ALA A 184 19.44 2.50 17.83
C ALA A 184 20.08 1.75 16.66
N PRO A 185 20.11 0.42 16.67
CA PRO A 185 20.46 -0.35 15.49
C PRO A 185 19.48 -0.06 14.36
N ALA A 186 20.00 0.17 13.15
CA ALA A 186 19.19 0.62 12.02
C ALA A 186 19.76 0.15 10.66
N VAL A 187 18.94 0.31 9.63
CA VAL A 187 19.34 0.16 8.23
C VAL A 187 18.89 1.39 7.45
N SER A 188 19.81 2.02 6.73
CA SER A 188 19.50 3.06 5.73
C SER A 188 19.43 2.44 4.35
N THR A 189 18.42 2.84 3.57
CA THR A 189 18.27 2.40 2.20
C THR A 189 17.79 3.52 1.29
N GLY A 190 18.21 3.48 0.02
CA GLY A 190 17.67 4.35 -1.01
C GLY A 190 16.21 3.97 -1.35
N ALA A 191 15.45 4.95 -1.84
CA ALA A 191 14.00 4.79 -2.09
C ALA A 191 13.63 3.81 -3.21
N GLY A 192 14.60 3.34 -3.98
CA GLY A 192 14.43 2.34 -5.05
C GLY A 192 14.69 0.90 -4.62
N ALA A 193 15.11 0.65 -3.37
CA ALA A 193 15.29 -0.70 -2.84
C ALA A 193 13.95 -1.43 -2.73
N MET A 194 14.00 -2.73 -2.92
CA MET A 194 12.89 -3.65 -2.68
C MET A 194 13.12 -4.39 -1.35
N TRP A 195 12.07 -4.96 -0.76
CA TRP A 195 12.19 -5.58 0.56
C TRP A 195 13.19 -6.73 0.60
N ILE A 196 13.34 -7.48 -0.49
CA ILE A 196 14.37 -8.56 -0.54
C ILE A 196 15.80 -8.01 -0.38
N ASP A 197 16.10 -6.79 -0.85
CA ASP A 197 17.41 -6.17 -0.69
C ASP A 197 17.71 -5.96 0.81
N LEU A 198 16.69 -5.55 1.59
CA LEU A 198 16.82 -5.36 3.03
C LEU A 198 16.84 -6.70 3.77
N TYR A 199 16.00 -7.65 3.40
CA TYR A 199 15.97 -8.97 4.04
C TYR A 199 17.28 -9.74 3.84
N ASP A 200 17.88 -9.66 2.65
CA ASP A 200 19.21 -10.23 2.42
C ASP A 200 20.27 -9.55 3.31
N ALA A 201 20.34 -8.21 3.29
CA ALA A 201 21.35 -7.47 4.03
C ALA A 201 21.18 -7.59 5.54
N VAL A 202 19.97 -7.42 6.07
CA VAL A 202 19.68 -7.34 7.50
C VAL A 202 19.50 -8.71 8.11
N THR A 203 18.71 -9.60 7.49
CA THR A 203 18.36 -10.89 8.10
C THR A 203 19.32 -11.98 7.69
N THR A 204 19.48 -12.23 6.40
CA THR A 204 20.29 -13.34 5.92
C THR A 204 21.77 -13.12 6.22
N ARG A 205 22.32 -11.92 6.00
CA ARG A 205 23.74 -11.66 6.22
C ARG A 205 24.07 -11.16 7.62
N ALA A 206 23.31 -10.18 8.15
CA ALA A 206 23.66 -9.57 9.43
C ALA A 206 22.99 -10.22 10.66
N GLY A 207 22.01 -11.11 10.48
CA GLY A 207 21.37 -11.81 11.60
C GLY A 207 20.53 -10.90 12.50
N ARG A 208 19.91 -9.87 11.92
CA ARG A 208 18.96 -8.97 12.57
C ARG A 208 17.62 -9.03 11.83
N TYR A 209 16.60 -8.37 12.34
CA TYR A 209 15.30 -8.26 11.69
C TYR A 209 14.96 -6.80 11.34
N VAL A 210 14.32 -6.58 10.21
CA VAL A 210 13.69 -5.31 9.84
C VAL A 210 12.23 -5.56 9.49
N GLN A 211 11.31 -4.79 10.09
CA GLN A 211 9.88 -4.93 9.83
C GLN A 211 9.52 -4.30 8.47
N GLY A 212 9.03 -5.13 7.56
CA GLY A 212 8.67 -4.76 6.20
C GLY A 212 7.38 -5.41 5.70
N GLY A 213 7.27 -5.57 4.38
CA GLY A 213 6.16 -6.24 3.72
C GLY A 213 6.35 -7.76 3.62
N GLY A 214 5.28 -8.51 3.27
CA GLY A 214 5.35 -9.94 2.97
C GLY A 214 6.01 -10.22 1.62
N CYS A 215 5.59 -9.53 0.56
CA CYS A 215 6.11 -9.72 -0.78
C CYS A 215 7.49 -9.08 -0.95
N THR A 216 8.42 -9.83 -1.52
CA THR A 216 9.84 -9.48 -1.61
C THR A 216 10.16 -8.36 -2.59
N SER A 217 9.34 -8.20 -3.64
CA SER A 217 9.53 -7.23 -4.73
C SER A 217 8.87 -5.87 -4.48
N VAL A 218 8.18 -5.70 -3.35
CA VAL A 218 7.56 -4.41 -2.99
C VAL A 218 8.62 -3.39 -2.65
N GLY A 219 8.48 -2.17 -3.19
CA GLY A 219 9.39 -1.06 -2.91
C GLY A 219 9.29 -0.56 -1.47
N VAL A 220 10.44 -0.45 -0.79
CA VAL A 220 10.53 -0.08 0.63
C VAL A 220 9.87 1.27 0.91
N ALA A 221 10.18 2.29 0.10
CA ALA A 221 9.69 3.65 0.34
C ALA A 221 8.17 3.77 0.21
N GLY A 222 7.58 3.13 -0.81
CA GLY A 222 6.13 3.15 -1.00
C GLY A 222 5.38 2.47 0.15
N LEU A 223 5.87 1.32 0.60
CA LEU A 223 5.27 0.57 1.70
C LEU A 223 5.32 1.34 3.02
N VAL A 224 6.49 1.89 3.40
CA VAL A 224 6.63 2.67 4.64
C VAL A 224 5.71 3.90 4.64
N GLN A 225 5.66 4.64 3.52
CA GLN A 225 4.78 5.82 3.42
C GLN A 225 3.29 5.48 3.50
N SER A 226 2.92 4.24 3.22
CA SER A 226 1.53 3.77 3.33
C SER A 226 1.20 3.08 4.67
N GLY A 227 2.14 3.04 5.61
CA GLY A 227 2.01 2.32 6.88
C GLY A 227 2.82 1.03 6.89
N GLY A 228 2.54 0.12 5.97
CA GLY A 228 3.31 -1.10 5.75
C GLY A 228 3.09 -2.19 6.79
N PHE A 229 2.43 -3.25 6.35
CA PHE A 229 2.24 -4.46 7.14
C PHE A 229 2.90 -5.64 6.43
N GLY A 230 3.48 -6.53 7.18
CA GLY A 230 4.09 -7.77 6.69
C GLY A 230 3.92 -8.88 7.70
N SER A 231 4.44 -10.04 7.39
CA SER A 231 4.18 -11.32 8.08
C SER A 231 4.26 -11.24 9.61
N PHE A 232 5.18 -10.45 10.14
CA PHE A 232 5.45 -10.38 11.59
C PHE A 232 5.03 -9.05 12.23
N SER A 233 4.17 -8.25 11.57
CA SER A 233 3.73 -6.94 12.09
C SER A 233 3.07 -7.03 13.47
N LYS A 234 2.40 -8.13 13.78
CA LYS A 234 1.82 -8.32 15.11
C LYS A 234 2.88 -8.37 16.23
N GLY A 235 4.08 -8.80 15.93
CA GLY A 235 5.21 -8.80 16.88
C GLY A 235 5.95 -7.45 16.93
N PHE A 236 6.14 -6.80 15.78
CA PHE A 236 7.07 -5.67 15.62
C PHE A 236 6.39 -4.33 15.26
N GLY A 237 5.08 -4.31 15.02
CA GLY A 237 4.34 -3.14 14.56
C GLY A 237 4.36 -2.97 13.04
N SER A 238 3.95 -1.80 12.54
CA SER A 238 4.02 -1.46 11.12
C SER A 238 5.43 -1.03 10.70
N ALA A 239 5.75 -1.12 9.41
CA ALA A 239 7.02 -0.64 8.88
C ALA A 239 7.22 0.87 9.11
N ALA A 240 6.13 1.66 9.00
CA ALA A 240 6.14 3.10 9.29
C ALA A 240 6.50 3.41 10.74
N ALA A 241 6.08 2.57 11.69
CA ALA A 241 6.44 2.73 13.10
C ALA A 241 7.95 2.57 13.34
N GLY A 242 8.64 1.82 12.46
CA GLY A 242 10.09 1.64 12.50
C GLY A 242 10.90 2.74 11.82
N LEU A 243 10.28 3.72 11.15
CA LEU A 243 10.99 4.81 10.50
C LEU A 243 11.68 5.70 11.55
N LEU A 244 12.99 5.94 11.38
CA LEU A 244 13.81 6.81 12.22
C LEU A 244 14.12 8.15 11.54
N GLU A 245 14.37 8.13 10.24
CA GLU A 245 14.71 9.29 9.43
C GLU A 245 14.34 9.06 7.97
N ALA A 246 13.95 10.13 7.27
CA ALA A 246 13.81 10.15 5.82
C ALA A 246 14.56 11.34 5.22
N GLU A 247 15.26 11.14 4.11
CA GLU A 247 15.69 12.19 3.21
C GLU A 247 14.66 12.33 2.10
N VAL A 248 14.23 13.55 1.82
CA VAL A 248 13.14 13.82 0.86
C VAL A 248 13.46 15.04 0.01
N VAL A 249 12.83 15.10 -1.18
CA VAL A 249 12.74 16.32 -1.98
C VAL A 249 11.31 16.84 -1.89
N THR A 250 11.15 18.04 -1.34
CA THR A 250 9.85 18.71 -1.18
C THR A 250 9.35 19.32 -2.51
N ALA A 251 8.09 19.75 -2.58
CA ALA A 251 7.53 20.43 -3.75
C ALA A 251 8.29 21.70 -4.17
N ALA A 252 9.03 22.33 -3.24
CA ALA A 252 9.93 23.45 -3.53
C ALA A 252 11.25 23.02 -4.21
N GLY A 253 11.46 21.74 -4.53
CA GLY A 253 12.70 21.23 -5.12
C GLY A 253 13.87 21.18 -4.13
N ARG A 254 13.62 21.24 -2.83
CA ARG A 254 14.65 21.27 -1.79
C ARG A 254 14.79 19.92 -1.11
N VAL A 255 16.03 19.47 -0.97
CA VAL A 255 16.38 18.31 -0.15
C VAL A 255 16.20 18.67 1.33
N ARG A 256 15.50 17.81 2.09
CA ARG A 256 15.26 17.93 3.51
C ARG A 256 15.48 16.60 4.21
N ILE A 257 15.91 16.69 5.47
CA ILE A 257 15.90 15.57 6.40
C ILE A 257 14.69 15.71 7.30
N ALA A 258 13.89 14.66 7.38
CA ALA A 258 12.70 14.58 8.20
C ALA A 258 12.85 13.46 9.24
N ASN A 259 12.80 13.81 10.52
CA ASN A 259 12.88 12.92 11.67
C ASN A 259 12.21 13.58 12.88
N ALA A 260 12.27 12.96 14.05
CA ALA A 260 11.64 13.49 15.28
C ALA A 260 12.15 14.87 15.70
N CYS A 261 13.36 15.29 15.29
CA CYS A 261 14.00 16.55 15.66
C CYS A 261 14.03 17.58 14.52
N SER A 262 13.82 17.15 13.29
CA SER A 262 13.89 17.98 12.08
C SER A 262 12.66 17.69 11.21
N GLU A 263 11.92 18.73 10.80
CA GLU A 263 10.67 18.62 10.03
C GLU A 263 9.68 17.59 10.63
N PRO A 264 9.36 17.65 11.95
CA PRO A 264 8.63 16.57 12.64
C PRO A 264 7.21 16.34 12.10
N ASP A 265 6.55 17.37 11.55
CA ASP A 265 5.23 17.20 10.94
C ASP A 265 5.32 16.43 9.62
N LEU A 266 6.30 16.77 8.78
CA LEU A 266 6.55 16.03 7.54
C LEU A 266 6.95 14.59 7.85
N TYR A 267 7.83 14.38 8.82
CA TYR A 267 8.23 13.05 9.30
C TYR A 267 7.03 12.21 9.72
N TRP A 268 6.10 12.79 10.51
CA TRP A 268 4.88 12.09 10.91
C TRP A 268 4.00 11.75 9.71
N ALA A 269 3.84 12.67 8.75
CA ALA A 269 3.07 12.43 7.53
C ALA A 269 3.67 11.31 6.65
N LEU A 270 5.00 11.18 6.59
CA LEU A 270 5.68 10.10 5.88
C LEU A 270 5.50 8.73 6.53
N LYS A 271 5.08 8.67 7.80
CA LYS A 271 4.79 7.45 8.54
C LYS A 271 3.34 6.98 8.31
N GLY A 272 2.93 6.71 7.08
CA GLY A 272 1.62 6.15 6.77
C GLY A 272 0.61 7.13 6.16
N GLY A 273 1.00 8.36 5.85
CA GLY A 273 0.11 9.36 5.23
C GLY A 273 -0.11 9.19 3.72
N GLY A 274 0.42 8.12 3.13
CA GLY A 274 0.26 7.79 1.70
C GLY A 274 1.43 8.22 0.83
N GLY A 275 1.96 7.29 0.04
CA GLY A 275 3.04 7.56 -0.90
C GLY A 275 2.61 8.52 -2.01
N GLY A 276 3.54 9.39 -2.45
CA GLY A 276 3.29 10.33 -3.54
C GLY A 276 2.44 11.55 -3.17
N SER A 277 2.22 11.83 -1.87
CA SER A 277 1.37 12.93 -1.41
C SER A 277 2.13 14.15 -0.88
N PHE A 278 3.30 14.00 -0.25
CA PHE A 278 3.96 15.08 0.50
C PHE A 278 5.32 15.48 -0.05
N ALA A 279 6.10 14.52 -0.53
CA ALA A 279 7.46 14.71 -1.02
C ALA A 279 7.90 13.47 -1.80
N VAL A 280 9.01 13.57 -2.54
CA VAL A 280 9.72 12.41 -3.09
C VAL A 280 10.73 11.93 -2.05
N VAL A 281 10.52 10.74 -1.50
CA VAL A 281 11.51 10.10 -0.63
C VAL A 281 12.71 9.66 -1.47
N THR A 282 13.91 9.95 -0.98
CA THR A 282 15.17 9.56 -1.62
C THR A 282 15.95 8.55 -0.79
N ARG A 283 15.82 8.59 0.54
CA ARG A 283 16.45 7.65 1.47
C ARG A 283 15.55 7.48 2.71
N LEU A 284 15.55 6.27 3.25
CA LEU A 284 14.90 5.93 4.53
C LEU A 284 15.91 5.29 5.47
N THR A 285 15.78 5.55 6.76
CA THR A 285 16.48 4.81 7.82
C THR A 285 15.45 4.18 8.73
N LEU A 286 15.48 2.85 8.82
CA LEU A 286 14.53 2.03 9.57
C LEU A 286 15.22 1.37 10.74
N ARG A 287 14.51 1.26 11.87
CA ARG A 287 14.96 0.48 13.03
C ARG A 287 15.12 -0.99 12.66
N THR A 288 16.19 -1.60 13.14
CA THR A 288 16.34 -3.06 13.13
C THR A 288 16.16 -3.62 14.54
N TYR A 289 15.76 -4.87 14.60
CA TYR A 289 15.44 -5.60 15.84
C TYR A 289 16.33 -6.83 15.97
N ASP A 290 16.37 -7.41 17.15
CA ASP A 290 16.97 -8.72 17.31
C ASP A 290 16.20 -9.75 16.50
N LEU A 291 16.92 -10.62 15.81
CA LEU A 291 16.32 -11.66 15.00
C LEU A 291 15.76 -12.75 15.92
N PRO A 292 14.47 -13.09 15.84
CA PRO A 292 13.97 -14.31 16.47
C PRO A 292 14.76 -15.55 16.01
N GLU A 293 14.90 -16.54 16.87
CA GLU A 293 15.64 -17.74 16.50
C GLU A 293 14.98 -18.51 15.35
N PHE A 294 13.64 -18.55 15.34
CA PHE A 294 12.85 -19.25 14.34
C PHE A 294 11.78 -18.36 13.72
N PHE A 295 11.54 -18.57 12.44
CA PHE A 295 10.31 -18.26 11.74
C PHE A 295 9.63 -19.55 11.32
N GLY A 296 8.31 -19.60 11.42
CA GLY A 296 7.51 -20.78 11.15
C GLY A 296 6.30 -20.50 10.27
N ALA A 297 5.63 -21.57 9.88
CA ALA A 297 4.37 -21.53 9.15
C ALA A 297 3.41 -22.62 9.65
N ALA A 298 2.11 -22.36 9.46
CA ALA A 298 1.06 -23.35 9.54
C ALA A 298 0.26 -23.30 8.23
N TRP A 299 -0.05 -24.45 7.69
CA TRP A 299 -0.70 -24.61 6.38
C TRP A 299 -1.74 -25.72 6.41
N GLY A 300 -2.59 -25.73 5.40
CA GLY A 300 -3.57 -26.79 5.18
C GLY A 300 -4.80 -26.25 4.46
N LYS A 301 -5.49 -27.14 3.72
CA LYS A 301 -6.70 -26.78 3.01
C LYS A 301 -7.79 -27.82 3.23
N LEU A 302 -8.97 -27.32 3.57
CA LEU A 302 -10.14 -28.11 3.92
C LEU A 302 -11.34 -27.69 3.09
N ARG A 303 -12.22 -28.61 2.81
CA ARG A 303 -13.56 -28.34 2.28
C ARG A 303 -14.60 -28.98 3.19
N ALA A 304 -15.52 -28.19 3.72
CA ALA A 304 -16.64 -28.71 4.47
C ALA A 304 -17.71 -29.30 3.52
N ARG A 305 -18.39 -30.38 3.96
CA ARG A 305 -19.37 -31.10 3.15
C ARG A 305 -20.77 -30.48 3.19
N SER A 306 -20.97 -29.51 4.07
CA SER A 306 -22.23 -28.76 4.21
C SER A 306 -22.01 -27.42 4.87
N GLU A 307 -22.95 -26.49 4.70
CA GLU A 307 -22.90 -25.19 5.39
C GLU A 307 -22.87 -25.35 6.92
N ALA A 308 -23.60 -26.31 7.47
CA ALA A 308 -23.57 -26.58 8.92
C ALA A 308 -22.21 -27.04 9.39
N ALA A 309 -21.51 -27.88 8.61
CA ALA A 309 -20.13 -28.28 8.89
C ALA A 309 -19.17 -27.07 8.76
N PHE A 310 -19.37 -26.23 7.75
CA PHE A 310 -18.54 -25.03 7.56
C PHE A 310 -18.72 -24.02 8.69
N ARG A 311 -19.94 -23.79 9.14
CA ARG A 311 -20.25 -22.96 10.31
C ARG A 311 -19.54 -23.49 11.57
N ARG A 312 -19.54 -24.81 11.80
CA ARG A 312 -18.80 -25.43 12.91
C ARG A 312 -17.29 -25.23 12.79
N LEU A 313 -16.75 -25.34 11.56
CA LEU A 313 -15.34 -25.08 11.29
C LEU A 313 -14.95 -23.65 11.63
N LEU A 314 -15.69 -22.66 11.13
CA LEU A 314 -15.42 -21.24 11.42
C LEU A 314 -15.57 -20.97 12.92
N THR A 315 -16.61 -21.49 13.58
CA THR A 315 -16.79 -21.34 15.03
C THR A 315 -15.57 -21.87 15.79
N ARG A 316 -15.17 -23.12 15.49
CA ARG A 316 -14.02 -23.74 16.12
C ARG A 316 -12.71 -23.00 15.83
N PHE A 317 -12.52 -22.53 14.61
CA PHE A 317 -11.31 -21.76 14.25
C PHE A 317 -11.25 -20.44 15.03
N PHE A 318 -12.30 -19.67 15.12
CA PHE A 318 -12.28 -18.39 15.84
C PHE A 318 -12.19 -18.56 17.36
N GLU A 319 -12.69 -19.66 17.93
CA GLU A 319 -12.42 -20.04 19.32
C GLU A 319 -10.94 -20.34 19.52
N PHE A 320 -10.38 -21.15 18.65
CA PHE A 320 -8.96 -21.50 18.66
C PHE A 320 -8.07 -20.27 18.43
N TYR A 321 -8.41 -19.42 17.44
CA TYR A 321 -7.68 -18.18 17.19
C TYR A 321 -7.65 -17.27 18.43
N ALA A 322 -8.79 -17.02 19.02
CA ALA A 322 -8.90 -16.16 20.20
C ALA A 322 -8.12 -16.71 21.42
N ALA A 323 -8.09 -18.03 21.58
CA ALA A 323 -7.43 -18.68 22.72
C ALA A 323 -5.92 -18.86 22.52
N SER A 324 -5.46 -19.13 21.28
CA SER A 324 -4.11 -19.64 21.03
C SER A 324 -3.29 -18.82 20.05
N LEU A 325 -3.92 -18.09 19.10
CA LEU A 325 -3.24 -17.39 18.02
C LEU A 325 -3.31 -15.86 18.12
N PHE A 326 -4.19 -15.31 18.97
CA PHE A 326 -4.34 -13.88 19.19
C PHE A 326 -3.23 -13.32 20.09
N ASN A 327 -2.00 -13.33 19.58
CA ASN A 327 -0.79 -12.95 20.30
C ASN A 327 0.31 -12.49 19.32
N PRO A 328 1.47 -11.98 19.79
CA PRO A 328 2.53 -11.45 18.91
C PRO A 328 3.20 -12.47 17.98
N HIS A 329 2.99 -13.76 18.18
CA HIS A 329 3.72 -14.79 17.45
C HIS A 329 3.12 -15.09 16.07
N TRP A 330 1.80 -14.94 15.88
CA TRP A 330 1.11 -15.40 14.68
C TRP A 330 0.65 -14.26 13.78
N GLY A 331 0.84 -14.43 12.48
CA GLY A 331 0.44 -13.51 11.43
C GLY A 331 0.03 -14.22 10.14
N GLU A 332 -0.02 -13.47 9.04
CA GLU A 332 -0.52 -13.84 7.71
C GLU A 332 -1.99 -14.22 7.73
N GLN A 333 -2.45 -15.24 6.96
CA GLN A 333 -3.85 -15.29 6.61
C GLN A 333 -4.50 -16.65 6.75
N VAL A 334 -5.83 -16.61 6.81
CA VAL A 334 -6.69 -17.71 6.38
C VAL A 334 -7.61 -17.22 5.27
N THR A 335 -7.96 -18.12 4.37
CA THR A 335 -8.86 -17.86 3.25
C THR A 335 -10.16 -18.65 3.42
N ILE A 336 -11.29 -17.96 3.26
CA ILE A 336 -12.65 -18.49 3.40
C ILE A 336 -13.32 -18.42 2.04
N GLY A 337 -13.40 -19.54 1.33
CA GLY A 337 -13.86 -19.62 -0.05
C GLY A 337 -15.36 -19.95 -0.20
N PRO A 338 -15.92 -19.70 -1.40
CA PRO A 338 -17.36 -19.84 -1.68
C PRO A 338 -17.87 -21.28 -1.59
N ASP A 339 -17.05 -22.26 -1.91
CA ASP A 339 -17.39 -23.68 -1.90
C ASP A 339 -17.17 -24.35 -0.54
N TYR A 340 -17.31 -23.60 0.55
CA TYR A 340 -17.02 -24.06 1.92
C TYR A 340 -15.55 -24.47 2.10
N THR A 341 -14.64 -23.88 1.33
CA THR A 341 -13.21 -24.08 1.46
C THR A 341 -12.66 -23.18 2.56
N PHE A 342 -11.70 -23.72 3.29
CA PHE A 342 -10.95 -23.03 4.32
C PHE A 342 -9.47 -23.36 4.16
N GLU A 343 -8.66 -22.35 3.90
CA GLU A 343 -7.23 -22.50 3.69
C GLU A 343 -6.45 -21.77 4.78
N ILE A 344 -5.46 -22.44 5.32
CA ILE A 344 -4.56 -21.93 6.35
C ILE A 344 -3.23 -21.60 5.66
N SER A 345 -2.80 -20.36 5.74
CA SER A 345 -1.50 -19.87 5.28
C SER A 345 -0.96 -18.86 6.30
N MET A 346 -0.74 -19.34 7.53
CA MET A 346 -0.28 -18.51 8.63
C MET A 346 1.22 -18.65 8.84
N VAL A 347 1.85 -17.60 9.37
CA VAL A 347 3.26 -17.62 9.74
C VAL A 347 3.43 -17.33 11.22
N SER A 348 4.56 -17.77 11.77
CA SER A 348 4.91 -17.52 13.15
C SER A 348 6.34 -17.02 13.31
N GLN A 349 6.60 -16.39 14.44
CA GLN A 349 7.94 -15.97 14.86
C GLN A 349 8.23 -16.38 16.31
N GLY A 350 9.51 -16.70 16.59
CA GLY A 350 10.01 -16.95 17.94
C GLY A 350 9.55 -18.28 18.54
N MET A 351 9.07 -19.23 17.74
CA MET A 351 8.72 -20.59 18.17
C MET A 351 9.50 -21.62 17.37
N ASP A 352 10.05 -22.62 18.05
CA ASP A 352 10.69 -23.76 17.40
C ASP A 352 9.66 -24.69 16.70
N PRO A 353 10.10 -25.65 15.86
CA PRO A 353 9.19 -26.53 15.14
C PRO A 353 8.22 -27.32 16.04
N LYS A 354 8.67 -27.73 17.24
CA LYS A 354 7.86 -28.48 18.20
C LYS A 354 6.78 -27.58 18.80
N GLN A 355 7.16 -26.39 19.26
CA GLN A 355 6.24 -25.40 19.82
C GLN A 355 5.16 -24.98 18.79
N ALA A 356 5.56 -24.70 17.55
CA ALA A 356 4.61 -24.37 16.48
C ALA A 356 3.63 -25.52 16.22
N GLY A 357 4.10 -26.76 16.20
CA GLY A 357 3.27 -27.97 16.07
C GLY A 357 2.30 -28.14 17.24
N GLU A 358 2.79 -28.02 18.49
CA GLU A 358 1.97 -28.18 19.69
C GLU A 358 0.82 -27.16 19.79
N VAL A 359 1.02 -25.93 19.31
CA VAL A 359 -0.06 -24.91 19.24
C VAL A 359 -1.19 -25.35 18.33
N TRP A 360 -0.89 -25.88 17.13
CA TRP A 360 -1.90 -26.25 16.14
C TRP A 360 -2.48 -27.65 16.32
N GLN A 361 -1.79 -28.54 17.00
CA GLN A 361 -2.20 -29.94 17.16
C GLN A 361 -3.65 -30.11 17.64
N PRO A 362 -4.15 -29.35 18.66
CA PRO A 362 -5.52 -29.50 19.12
C PRO A 362 -6.58 -29.16 18.04
N PHE A 363 -6.25 -28.21 17.14
CA PHE A 363 -7.13 -27.86 16.04
C PHE A 363 -7.11 -28.94 14.94
N PHE A 364 -5.94 -29.45 14.61
CA PHE A 364 -5.79 -30.52 13.61
C PHE A 364 -6.40 -31.83 14.09
N ASP A 365 -6.25 -32.19 15.36
CA ASP A 365 -6.89 -33.37 15.95
C ASP A 365 -8.42 -33.25 15.89
N TRP A 366 -8.96 -32.05 16.15
CA TRP A 366 -10.40 -31.82 16.02
C TRP A 366 -10.88 -32.01 14.58
N ILE A 367 -10.15 -31.50 13.56
CA ILE A 367 -10.46 -31.73 12.14
C ILE A 367 -10.44 -33.22 11.84
N HIS A 368 -9.44 -33.94 12.29
CA HIS A 368 -9.28 -35.37 12.06
C HIS A 368 -10.44 -36.17 12.69
N ALA A 369 -10.82 -35.86 13.91
CA ALA A 369 -11.94 -36.49 14.61
C ALA A 369 -13.28 -36.24 13.92
N ALA A 370 -13.45 -35.08 13.25
CA ALA A 370 -14.63 -34.70 12.48
C ALA A 370 -14.50 -35.02 10.98
N SER A 371 -13.77 -36.04 10.60
CA SER A 371 -13.47 -36.41 9.20
C SER A 371 -14.72 -36.69 8.33
N HIS A 372 -15.87 -37.00 8.94
CA HIS A 372 -17.16 -37.11 8.24
C HIS A 372 -17.70 -35.76 7.77
N ASP A 373 -17.30 -34.63 8.35
CA ASP A 373 -17.73 -33.29 8.02
C ASP A 373 -16.82 -32.61 6.98
N PHE A 374 -15.55 -33.04 6.89
CA PHE A 374 -14.53 -32.34 6.10
C PHE A 374 -13.82 -33.26 5.10
N THR A 375 -13.44 -32.68 3.97
CA THR A 375 -12.47 -33.26 3.03
C THR A 375 -11.18 -32.45 3.16
N VAL A 376 -10.07 -33.11 3.49
CA VAL A 376 -8.75 -32.50 3.49
C VAL A 376 -8.21 -32.54 2.07
N THR A 377 -7.98 -31.35 1.48
CA THR A 377 -7.44 -31.20 0.12
C THR A 377 -5.96 -30.93 0.10
N ASP A 378 -5.45 -30.26 1.17
CA ASP A 378 -4.03 -30.19 1.49
C ASP A 378 -3.82 -30.51 2.96
N LYS A 379 -2.87 -31.42 3.22
CA LYS A 379 -2.66 -31.98 4.58
C LYS A 379 -2.23 -30.87 5.54
N PRO A 380 -2.98 -30.63 6.63
CA PRO A 380 -2.61 -29.65 7.62
C PRO A 380 -1.28 -29.98 8.31
N GLY A 381 -0.50 -28.93 8.55
CA GLY A 381 0.76 -29.04 9.25
C GLY A 381 1.22 -27.69 9.81
N ALA A 382 2.20 -27.74 10.71
CA ALA A 382 2.91 -26.57 11.20
C ALA A 382 4.37 -26.93 11.44
N GLY A 383 5.26 -25.96 11.26
CA GLY A 383 6.69 -26.14 11.44
C GLY A 383 7.41 -24.79 11.48
N ALA A 384 8.71 -24.83 11.73
CA ALA A 384 9.57 -23.66 11.76
C ALA A 384 10.97 -23.99 11.24
N ARG A 385 11.73 -22.96 10.86
CA ARG A 385 13.13 -23.05 10.47
C ARG A 385 13.91 -21.88 11.07
N PRO A 386 15.24 -21.93 11.15
CA PRO A 386 16.04 -20.80 11.63
C PRO A 386 15.69 -19.54 10.84
N ALA A 387 15.34 -18.46 11.53
CA ALA A 387 14.83 -17.23 10.92
C ALA A 387 15.81 -16.61 9.92
N ARG A 388 17.12 -16.80 10.15
CA ARG A 388 18.17 -16.32 9.24
C ARG A 388 18.05 -16.86 7.81
N HIS A 389 17.42 -18.04 7.65
CA HIS A 389 17.23 -18.71 6.36
C HIS A 389 15.83 -18.52 5.77
N TRP A 390 15.00 -17.62 6.35
CA TRP A 390 13.62 -17.44 5.88
C TRP A 390 13.55 -16.97 4.42
N TRP A 391 14.41 -16.03 4.04
CA TRP A 391 14.52 -15.51 2.68
C TRP A 391 15.71 -16.06 1.89
N ASP A 392 16.34 -17.14 2.37
CA ASP A 392 17.44 -17.80 1.67
C ASP A 392 16.90 -18.75 0.59
N ILE A 393 17.25 -18.46 -0.67
CA ILE A 393 16.82 -19.24 -1.84
C ILE A 393 17.32 -20.69 -1.75
N ALA A 394 18.55 -20.90 -1.29
CA ALA A 394 19.16 -22.24 -1.22
C ALA A 394 18.41 -23.20 -0.28
N GLY A 395 17.72 -22.67 0.73
CA GLY A 395 16.98 -23.44 1.73
C GLY A 395 15.46 -23.41 1.56
N SER A 396 14.93 -22.81 0.48
CA SER A 396 13.49 -22.61 0.28
C SER A 396 12.97 -23.30 -0.97
N HIS A 397 11.87 -24.06 -0.82
CA HIS A 397 11.12 -24.62 -1.94
C HIS A 397 10.02 -23.69 -2.47
N SER A 398 9.74 -22.60 -1.74
CA SER A 398 8.65 -21.66 -2.04
C SER A 398 9.17 -20.31 -2.57
N LEU A 399 10.48 -20.13 -2.74
CA LEU A 399 11.07 -18.95 -3.36
C LEU A 399 11.51 -19.24 -4.79
N ILE A 400 10.99 -18.46 -5.73
CA ILE A 400 11.33 -18.51 -7.16
C ILE A 400 12.43 -17.47 -7.41
N PRO A 401 13.65 -17.90 -7.81
CA PRO A 401 14.75 -16.97 -8.06
C PRO A 401 14.56 -16.18 -9.36
N ASP A 402 14.98 -14.93 -9.37
CA ASP A 402 15.11 -14.13 -10.59
C ASP A 402 16.31 -14.62 -11.41
N ARG A 403 16.03 -15.33 -12.50
CA ARG A 403 17.05 -15.95 -13.36
C ARG A 403 17.47 -15.08 -14.55
N ARG A 404 17.02 -13.82 -14.59
CA ARG A 404 17.45 -12.90 -15.66
C ARG A 404 18.96 -12.64 -15.60
N ALA A 405 19.58 -12.47 -16.74
CA ALA A 405 20.99 -12.10 -16.80
C ALA A 405 21.23 -10.76 -16.07
N GLY A 406 22.19 -10.75 -15.14
CA GLY A 406 22.53 -9.57 -14.35
C GLY A 406 21.60 -9.27 -13.15
N ALA A 407 20.59 -10.10 -12.89
CA ALA A 407 19.78 -9.98 -11.68
C ALA A 407 20.64 -10.26 -10.43
N PRO A 408 20.43 -9.50 -9.32
CA PRO A 408 21.10 -9.80 -8.05
C PRO A 408 20.78 -11.23 -7.59
N ALA A 409 21.78 -11.95 -7.10
CA ALA A 409 21.65 -13.36 -6.72
C ALA A 409 20.61 -13.63 -5.61
N HIS A 410 20.30 -12.62 -4.78
CA HIS A 410 19.30 -12.71 -3.72
C HIS A 410 17.87 -12.37 -4.18
N HIS A 411 17.68 -11.92 -5.44
CA HIS A 411 16.34 -11.61 -5.92
C HIS A 411 15.52 -12.88 -6.12
N ALA A 412 14.45 -12.99 -5.36
CA ALA A 412 13.46 -14.06 -5.45
C ALA A 412 12.11 -13.58 -4.92
N TRP A 413 11.05 -14.24 -5.34
CA TRP A 413 9.68 -13.97 -4.85
C TRP A 413 9.01 -15.28 -4.40
N TRP A 414 7.99 -15.15 -3.55
CA TRP A 414 7.20 -16.30 -3.13
C TRP A 414 6.40 -16.86 -4.32
N ASP A 415 6.31 -18.17 -4.42
CA ASP A 415 5.52 -18.85 -5.47
C ASP A 415 4.05 -18.40 -5.47
N GLY A 416 3.46 -18.19 -4.30
CA GLY A 416 2.11 -17.65 -4.14
C GLY A 416 1.92 -16.21 -4.64
N ASP A 417 3.01 -15.42 -4.79
CA ASP A 417 2.93 -14.07 -5.35
C ASP A 417 2.83 -14.06 -6.89
N GLN A 418 3.17 -15.17 -7.57
CA GLN A 418 3.31 -15.22 -9.03
C GLN A 418 1.98 -14.95 -9.75
N GLU A 419 0.87 -15.45 -9.23
CA GLU A 419 -0.45 -15.28 -9.84
C GLU A 419 -0.97 -13.83 -9.78
N GLN A 420 -0.44 -13.04 -8.83
CA GLN A 420 -0.83 -11.63 -8.67
C GLN A 420 -0.05 -10.69 -9.59
N VAL A 421 1.09 -11.15 -10.14
CA VAL A 421 1.95 -10.33 -10.97
C VAL A 421 1.28 -10.01 -12.29
N GLY A 422 1.07 -8.72 -12.54
CA GLY A 422 0.40 -8.22 -13.73
C GLY A 422 -1.11 -8.33 -13.71
N ALA A 423 -1.74 -8.75 -12.62
CA ALA A 423 -3.19 -8.90 -12.54
C ALA A 423 -3.94 -7.64 -13.01
N PHE A 424 -5.05 -7.82 -13.71
CA PHE A 424 -6.03 -6.79 -13.98
C PHE A 424 -7.19 -6.94 -13.01
N LEU A 425 -7.42 -5.91 -12.18
CA LEU A 425 -8.40 -5.98 -11.11
C LEU A 425 -9.81 -5.71 -11.63
N HIS A 426 -10.76 -6.59 -11.31
CA HIS A 426 -12.18 -6.35 -11.53
C HIS A 426 -12.80 -5.61 -10.35
N GLY A 427 -12.45 -6.02 -9.12
CA GLY A 427 -12.87 -5.41 -7.87
C GLY A 427 -11.90 -5.70 -6.74
N TYR A 428 -11.87 -4.83 -5.75
CA TYR A 428 -11.08 -4.98 -4.54
C TYR A 428 -11.72 -4.20 -3.40
N ASP A 429 -11.85 -4.80 -2.23
CA ASP A 429 -12.27 -4.10 -1.02
C ASP A 429 -11.56 -4.66 0.20
N SER A 430 -11.34 -3.81 1.19
CA SER A 430 -10.79 -4.23 2.49
C SER A 430 -11.40 -3.48 3.65
N LEU A 431 -11.41 -4.11 4.82
CA LEU A 431 -11.87 -3.48 6.05
C LEU A 431 -11.20 -4.09 7.29
N TRP A 432 -10.84 -3.26 8.26
CA TRP A 432 -10.33 -3.72 9.54
C TRP A 432 -11.45 -4.26 10.42
N LEU A 433 -11.26 -5.49 10.91
CA LEU A 433 -12.17 -6.17 11.83
C LEU A 433 -11.70 -5.94 13.27
N PRO A 434 -12.46 -5.22 14.11
CA PRO A 434 -12.07 -4.93 15.49
C PRO A 434 -12.00 -6.20 16.33
N ALA A 435 -11.07 -6.23 17.28
CA ALA A 435 -10.84 -7.39 18.15
C ALA A 435 -12.03 -7.75 19.03
N THR A 436 -12.95 -6.83 19.28
CA THR A 436 -14.22 -7.09 19.98
C THR A 436 -15.06 -8.17 19.31
N LEU A 437 -14.95 -8.35 17.99
CA LEU A 437 -15.63 -9.44 17.26
C LEU A 437 -15.12 -10.84 17.65
N LEU A 438 -13.99 -10.96 18.33
CA LEU A 438 -13.48 -12.24 18.87
C LEU A 438 -14.12 -12.60 20.22
N GLU A 439 -14.81 -11.67 20.86
CA GLU A 439 -15.51 -11.93 22.11
C GLU A 439 -16.64 -12.93 21.92
N ALA A 440 -16.91 -13.77 22.92
CA ALA A 440 -17.88 -14.86 22.82
C ALA A 440 -19.29 -14.38 22.42
N ALA A 441 -19.68 -13.18 22.86
CA ALA A 441 -21.00 -12.59 22.53
C ALA A 441 -21.09 -12.08 21.08
N GLU A 442 -19.98 -11.58 20.50
CA GLU A 442 -19.95 -10.97 19.15
C GLU A 442 -19.52 -11.96 18.05
N ARG A 443 -18.79 -13.00 18.41
CA ARG A 443 -18.26 -14.02 17.49
C ARG A 443 -19.32 -14.63 16.57
N PRO A 444 -20.55 -14.96 17.03
CA PRO A 444 -21.60 -15.45 16.13
C PRO A 444 -21.94 -14.47 15.00
N ARG A 445 -21.95 -13.16 15.26
CA ARG A 445 -22.20 -12.14 14.22
C ARG A 445 -21.09 -12.12 13.16
N LEU A 446 -19.83 -12.24 13.60
CA LEU A 446 -18.69 -12.36 12.68
C LEU A 446 -18.82 -13.59 11.80
N ILE A 447 -19.14 -14.76 12.38
CA ILE A 447 -19.27 -16.02 11.64
C ILE A 447 -20.38 -15.94 10.60
N GLU A 448 -21.55 -15.39 10.95
CA GLU A 448 -22.65 -15.23 10.00
C GLU A 448 -22.30 -14.27 8.86
N ALA A 449 -21.61 -13.16 9.16
CA ALA A 449 -21.17 -12.21 8.14
C ALA A 449 -20.13 -12.84 7.18
N LEU A 450 -19.19 -13.63 7.70
CA LEU A 450 -18.20 -14.36 6.90
C LEU A 450 -18.85 -15.43 6.04
N LEU A 451 -19.81 -16.19 6.57
CA LEU A 451 -20.59 -17.17 5.81
C LEU A 451 -21.39 -16.52 4.68
N ALA A 452 -22.04 -15.40 4.97
CA ALA A 452 -22.83 -14.68 3.96
C ALA A 452 -21.93 -14.10 2.86
N GLY A 453 -20.80 -13.48 3.25
CA GLY A 453 -19.86 -12.89 2.31
C GLY A 453 -19.15 -13.94 1.45
N SER A 454 -18.64 -15.01 2.07
CA SER A 454 -17.87 -16.05 1.36
C SER A 454 -18.67 -16.83 0.31
N ARG A 455 -20.01 -16.80 0.35
CA ARG A 455 -20.85 -17.34 -0.73
C ARG A 455 -20.75 -16.54 -2.03
N GLN A 456 -20.34 -15.28 -1.95
CA GLN A 456 -20.25 -14.38 -3.11
C GLN A 456 -18.85 -14.34 -3.68
N GLN A 457 -17.84 -14.22 -2.82
CA GLN A 457 -16.42 -14.12 -3.18
C GLN A 457 -15.58 -14.64 -2.01
N GLU A 458 -14.38 -15.10 -2.31
CA GLU A 458 -13.37 -15.45 -1.34
C GLU A 458 -13.04 -14.27 -0.41
N ILE A 459 -12.84 -14.55 0.88
CA ILE A 459 -12.46 -13.59 1.91
C ILE A 459 -11.12 -14.03 2.51
N GLY A 460 -10.07 -13.24 2.27
CA GLY A 460 -8.79 -13.37 2.95
C GLY A 460 -8.80 -12.61 4.28
N LEU A 461 -8.50 -13.26 5.39
CA LEU A 461 -8.34 -12.62 6.70
C LEU A 461 -6.85 -12.50 7.01
N HIS A 462 -6.30 -11.30 6.86
CA HIS A 462 -4.88 -10.99 7.10
C HIS A 462 -4.68 -10.55 8.55
N PHE A 463 -4.31 -11.48 9.42
CA PHE A 463 -4.12 -11.25 10.86
C PHE A 463 -2.91 -10.36 11.16
N ASN A 464 -1.90 -10.39 10.32
CA ASN A 464 -0.72 -9.53 10.39
C ASN A 464 -1.01 -8.04 10.16
N LYS A 465 -2.13 -7.71 9.49
CA LYS A 465 -2.51 -6.32 9.18
C LYS A 465 -3.39 -5.69 10.25
N GLY A 466 -3.78 -6.45 11.29
CA GLY A 466 -4.43 -5.95 12.49
C GLY A 466 -3.48 -6.08 13.70
N LEU A 467 -3.22 -4.97 14.40
CA LEU A 467 -2.22 -4.94 15.47
C LEU A 467 -2.79 -5.23 16.87
N ALA A 468 -4.10 -5.45 17.03
CA ALA A 468 -4.63 -5.91 18.31
C ALA A 468 -3.99 -7.26 18.69
N GLY A 469 -3.55 -7.39 19.95
CA GLY A 469 -2.76 -8.53 20.43
C GLY A 469 -1.23 -8.36 20.29
N ALA A 470 -0.76 -7.25 19.71
CA ALA A 470 0.65 -6.89 19.65
C ALA A 470 1.17 -6.41 21.01
N PRO A 471 2.50 -6.42 21.24
CA PRO A 471 3.09 -5.86 22.45
C PRO A 471 2.74 -4.37 22.61
N PRO A 472 2.58 -3.87 23.86
CA PRO A 472 2.23 -2.46 24.10
C PRO A 472 3.16 -1.45 23.41
N GLY A 473 4.46 -1.73 23.34
CA GLY A 473 5.44 -0.88 22.66
C GLY A 473 5.20 -0.78 21.15
N ALA A 474 4.80 -1.87 20.48
CA ALA A 474 4.45 -1.89 19.06
C ALA A 474 3.15 -1.10 18.79
N ILE A 475 2.15 -1.23 19.65
CA ILE A 475 0.91 -0.44 19.59
C ILE A 475 1.21 1.07 19.75
N THR A 476 1.99 1.45 20.77
CA THR A 476 2.37 2.84 21.00
C THR A 476 3.11 3.44 19.80
N ALA A 477 4.07 2.71 19.25
CA ALA A 477 4.81 3.15 18.06
C ALA A 477 3.92 3.28 16.82
N ALA A 478 2.93 2.38 16.64
CA ALA A 478 1.97 2.44 15.55
C ALA A 478 0.99 3.61 15.70
N LEU A 479 0.59 3.98 16.92
CA LEU A 479 -0.25 5.15 17.19
C LEU A 479 0.49 6.49 16.92
N ASP A 480 1.84 6.50 17.00
CA ASP A 480 2.65 7.64 16.58
C ASP A 480 2.92 7.63 15.06
N THR A 481 1.96 7.20 14.27
CA THR A 481 2.01 7.24 12.79
C THR A 481 0.77 7.90 12.24
N ALA A 482 0.80 8.26 10.97
CA ALA A 482 -0.37 8.77 10.26
C ALA A 482 -1.34 7.67 9.81
N THR A 483 -0.99 6.40 9.96
CA THR A 483 -1.85 5.25 9.63
C THR A 483 -3.17 5.34 10.40
N ASN A 484 -4.27 4.85 9.82
CA ASN A 484 -5.56 4.83 10.50
C ASN A 484 -5.47 4.12 11.87
N PRO A 485 -5.84 4.79 12.97
CA PRO A 485 -5.78 4.19 14.30
C PRO A 485 -6.64 2.91 14.47
N ALA A 486 -7.60 2.67 13.58
CA ALA A 486 -8.39 1.44 13.58
C ALA A 486 -7.51 0.18 13.47
N ALA A 487 -6.39 0.24 12.77
CA ALA A 487 -5.44 -0.87 12.64
C ALA A 487 -4.93 -1.39 13.98
N THR A 488 -4.75 -0.50 14.99
CA THR A 488 -4.24 -0.89 16.32
C THR A 488 -5.28 -1.62 17.17
N ARG A 489 -6.55 -1.53 16.82
CA ARG A 489 -7.67 -2.18 17.50
C ARG A 489 -8.25 -3.36 16.71
N ALA A 490 -7.81 -3.56 15.48
CA ALA A 490 -8.24 -4.65 14.63
C ALA A 490 -7.44 -5.94 14.90
N PHE A 491 -8.10 -7.09 14.85
CA PHE A 491 -7.40 -8.37 14.91
C PHE A 491 -6.95 -8.84 13.52
N ALA A 492 -7.63 -8.37 12.46
CA ALA A 492 -7.33 -8.69 11.06
C ALA A 492 -7.80 -7.57 10.13
N LEU A 493 -7.26 -7.57 8.90
CA LEU A 493 -7.82 -6.91 7.73
C LEU A 493 -8.52 -7.98 6.89
N ALA A 494 -9.82 -7.84 6.65
CA ALA A 494 -10.52 -8.67 5.68
C ALA A 494 -10.30 -8.08 4.28
N ILE A 495 -9.96 -8.92 3.31
CA ILE A 495 -9.73 -8.56 1.91
C ILE A 495 -10.60 -9.43 1.03
N MET A 496 -11.32 -8.82 0.09
CA MET A 496 -12.04 -9.44 -0.98
C MET A 496 -11.55 -8.84 -2.29
N ALA A 497 -11.13 -9.69 -3.23
CA ALA A 497 -10.60 -9.25 -4.51
C ALA A 497 -11.00 -10.20 -5.63
N SER A 498 -11.15 -9.67 -6.83
CA SER A 498 -11.31 -10.43 -8.06
C SER A 498 -10.59 -9.73 -9.20
N GLY A 499 -10.14 -10.50 -10.17
CA GLY A 499 -9.42 -10.00 -11.33
C GLY A 499 -9.09 -11.12 -12.30
N GLU A 500 -8.35 -10.75 -13.33
CA GLU A 500 -7.84 -11.68 -14.32
C GLU A 500 -6.33 -11.50 -14.51
N GLY A 501 -5.72 -12.38 -15.30
CA GLY A 501 -4.31 -12.29 -15.63
C GLY A 501 -3.96 -11.03 -16.44
N PRO A 502 -2.67 -10.81 -16.75
CA PRO A 502 -2.15 -9.55 -17.28
C PRO A 502 -2.86 -9.05 -18.55
N LEU A 503 -3.18 -7.75 -18.58
CA LEU A 503 -3.80 -7.02 -19.69
C LEU A 503 -3.04 -5.74 -20.03
N TYR A 504 -1.73 -5.78 -20.12
CA TYR A 504 -0.96 -4.60 -20.49
C TYR A 504 -1.23 -4.15 -21.93
N PRO A 505 -1.27 -2.83 -22.21
CA PRO A 505 -1.34 -2.30 -23.57
C PRO A 505 -0.21 -2.88 -24.46
N GLY A 506 -0.55 -3.27 -25.68
CA GLY A 506 0.39 -3.89 -26.64
C GLY A 506 0.56 -5.41 -26.48
N MET A 507 -0.06 -6.02 -25.49
CA MET A 507 0.05 -7.45 -25.21
C MET A 507 -0.73 -8.33 -26.21
N GLY A 508 -1.75 -7.74 -26.88
CA GLY A 508 -2.58 -8.49 -27.85
C GLY A 508 -3.56 -9.47 -27.22
N ARG A 509 -3.65 -9.52 -25.89
CA ARG A 509 -4.65 -10.31 -25.15
C ARG A 509 -5.96 -9.53 -25.09
N ALA A 510 -7.07 -10.20 -25.38
CA ALA A 510 -8.39 -9.66 -25.13
C ALA A 510 -8.72 -9.70 -23.62
N PRO A 511 -9.37 -8.67 -23.05
CA PRO A 511 -9.90 -8.74 -21.69
C PRO A 511 -10.98 -9.82 -21.59
N ALA A 512 -11.28 -10.22 -20.35
CA ALA A 512 -12.48 -11.01 -20.08
C ALA A 512 -13.72 -10.30 -20.63
N ASP A 513 -14.78 -11.09 -20.86
CA ASP A 513 -16.06 -10.53 -21.23
C ASP A 513 -16.49 -9.48 -20.17
N GLU A 514 -16.90 -8.30 -20.64
CA GLU A 514 -17.25 -7.16 -19.79
C GLU A 514 -18.34 -7.53 -18.77
N ALA A 515 -19.31 -8.36 -19.15
CA ALA A 515 -20.36 -8.83 -18.25
C ALA A 515 -19.79 -9.68 -17.11
N THR A 516 -18.81 -10.54 -17.41
CA THR A 516 -18.09 -11.35 -16.42
C THR A 516 -17.29 -10.46 -15.47
N ALA A 517 -16.50 -9.52 -15.99
CA ALA A 517 -15.72 -8.61 -15.18
C ALA A 517 -16.59 -7.76 -14.23
N HIS A 518 -17.73 -7.28 -14.71
CA HIS A 518 -18.70 -6.59 -13.87
C HIS A 518 -19.42 -7.51 -12.86
N ALA A 519 -19.62 -8.79 -13.18
CA ALA A 519 -20.16 -9.75 -12.23
C ALA A 519 -19.19 -10.00 -11.09
N ASP A 520 -17.90 -10.15 -11.40
CA ASP A 520 -16.82 -10.29 -10.43
C ASP A 520 -16.72 -9.07 -9.49
N ALA A 521 -16.74 -7.85 -10.05
CA ALA A 521 -16.73 -6.62 -9.27
C ALA A 521 -17.92 -6.58 -8.28
N ARG A 522 -19.12 -6.94 -8.76
CA ARG A 522 -20.31 -7.02 -7.88
C ARG A 522 -20.18 -8.10 -6.82
N ALA A 523 -19.56 -9.23 -7.11
CA ALA A 523 -19.33 -10.30 -6.14
C ALA A 523 -18.43 -9.83 -4.98
N VAL A 524 -17.39 -9.04 -5.28
CA VAL A 524 -16.54 -8.40 -4.26
C VAL A 524 -17.37 -7.47 -3.36
N ASP A 525 -18.20 -6.60 -3.93
CA ASP A 525 -19.08 -5.70 -3.17
C ASP A 525 -20.08 -6.48 -2.31
N GLN A 526 -20.66 -7.56 -2.85
CA GLN A 526 -21.59 -8.42 -2.13
C GLN A 526 -20.92 -9.22 -1.01
N ALA A 527 -19.65 -9.59 -1.17
CA ALA A 527 -18.88 -10.26 -0.13
C ALA A 527 -18.51 -9.32 1.04
N SER A 528 -18.22 -8.07 0.75
CA SER A 528 -17.88 -7.08 1.77
C SER A 528 -19.09 -6.56 2.54
N ALA A 529 -20.27 -6.51 1.91
CA ALA A 529 -21.47 -5.91 2.49
C ALA A 529 -21.90 -6.49 3.85
N PRO A 530 -21.93 -7.82 4.09
CA PRO A 530 -22.27 -8.38 5.41
C PRO A 530 -21.28 -7.96 6.50
N LEU A 531 -19.98 -7.90 6.17
CA LEU A 531 -18.95 -7.45 7.11
C LEU A 531 -19.10 -5.95 7.42
N ARG A 532 -19.33 -5.11 6.40
CA ARG A 532 -19.63 -3.69 6.61
C ARG A 532 -20.91 -3.49 7.41
N GLY A 533 -21.89 -4.36 7.30
CA GLY A 533 -23.12 -4.34 8.11
C GLY A 533 -22.88 -4.50 9.60
N ILE A 534 -21.88 -5.27 10.01
CA ILE A 534 -21.52 -5.46 11.43
C ILE A 534 -20.47 -4.45 11.94
N VAL A 535 -19.70 -3.81 11.03
CA VAL A 535 -18.67 -2.79 11.35
C VAL A 535 -18.75 -1.61 10.38
N PRO A 536 -19.82 -0.81 10.38
CA PRO A 536 -20.10 0.22 9.37
C PRO A 536 -19.04 1.34 9.32
N GLU A 537 -18.32 1.56 10.42
CA GLU A 537 -17.25 2.57 10.54
C GLU A 537 -15.85 1.98 10.37
N ALA A 538 -15.74 0.74 9.90
CA ALA A 538 -14.44 0.13 9.66
C ALA A 538 -13.64 0.92 8.63
N GLY A 539 -12.39 1.21 8.96
CA GLY A 539 -11.41 1.75 8.02
C GLY A 539 -10.93 0.69 7.03
N SER A 540 -10.15 1.14 6.06
CA SER A 540 -9.51 0.31 5.04
C SER A 540 -8.02 0.67 4.95
N TYR A 541 -7.19 -0.26 4.49
CA TYR A 541 -5.77 0.01 4.31
C TYR A 541 -5.53 0.71 2.97
N VAL A 542 -4.88 1.87 2.99
CA VAL A 542 -4.72 2.74 1.80
C VAL A 542 -4.11 2.05 0.58
N SER A 543 -3.18 1.10 0.77
CA SER A 543 -2.55 0.36 -0.32
C SER A 543 -3.40 -0.78 -0.87
N GLU A 544 -4.42 -1.22 -0.12
CA GLU A 544 -5.24 -2.39 -0.41
C GLU A 544 -6.71 -2.06 -0.18
N SER A 545 -7.25 -1.18 -1.00
CA SER A 545 -8.57 -0.58 -0.80
C SER A 545 -9.34 -0.45 -2.10
N ASN A 546 -10.65 -0.27 -1.99
CA ASN A 546 -11.53 -0.01 -3.11
C ASN A 546 -11.17 1.33 -3.79
N TYR A 547 -10.92 1.28 -5.10
CA TYR A 547 -10.65 2.48 -5.92
C TYR A 547 -11.79 3.49 -5.89
N PHE A 548 -13.01 3.03 -5.73
CA PHE A 548 -14.22 3.87 -5.74
C PHE A 548 -14.72 4.24 -4.33
N ASN A 549 -13.89 4.11 -3.30
CA ASN A 549 -14.28 4.41 -1.92
C ASN A 549 -14.61 5.90 -1.75
N ALA A 550 -15.90 6.24 -1.70
CA ALA A 550 -16.36 7.63 -1.56
C ALA A 550 -16.00 8.28 -0.21
N ARG A 551 -15.68 7.48 0.84
CA ARG A 551 -15.28 7.95 2.18
C ARG A 551 -13.80 7.69 2.44
N TRP A 552 -12.95 7.75 1.40
CA TRP A 552 -11.56 7.36 1.45
C TRP A 552 -10.74 8.10 2.53
N GLN A 553 -10.97 9.39 2.78
CA GLN A 553 -10.28 10.13 3.84
C GLN A 553 -10.48 9.48 5.20
N GLN A 554 -11.76 9.19 5.53
CA GLN A 554 -12.14 8.52 6.78
C GLN A 554 -11.64 7.07 6.80
N ALA A 555 -11.77 6.36 5.69
CA ALA A 555 -11.38 4.96 5.62
C ALA A 555 -9.87 4.76 5.79
N PHE A 556 -9.03 5.60 5.15
CA PHE A 556 -7.59 5.40 5.13
C PHE A 556 -6.88 5.99 6.34
N TRP A 557 -7.37 7.09 6.91
CA TRP A 557 -6.68 7.82 7.97
C TRP A 557 -7.55 8.14 9.19
N GLY A 558 -8.87 7.96 9.10
CA GLY A 558 -9.76 8.24 10.23
C GLY A 558 -9.56 9.65 10.78
N THR A 559 -9.32 9.74 12.08
CA THR A 559 -9.10 11.02 12.80
C THR A 559 -7.78 11.72 12.44
N ASN A 560 -6.88 11.08 11.73
CA ASN A 560 -5.58 11.64 11.34
C ASN A 560 -5.67 12.54 10.09
N TYR A 561 -6.74 12.41 9.27
CA TYR A 561 -6.85 13.13 7.99
C TYR A 561 -6.73 14.66 8.11
N PRO A 562 -7.39 15.34 9.05
CA PRO A 562 -7.28 16.80 9.16
C PRO A 562 -5.84 17.28 9.41
N ARG A 563 -5.06 16.55 10.22
CA ARG A 563 -3.63 16.87 10.43
C ARG A 563 -2.81 16.63 9.16
N LEU A 564 -3.04 15.54 8.44
CA LEU A 564 -2.40 15.26 7.16
C LEU A 564 -2.69 16.36 6.14
N ARG A 565 -3.95 16.83 6.08
CA ARG A 565 -4.34 17.92 5.20
C ARG A 565 -3.60 19.21 5.51
N ALA A 566 -3.51 19.60 6.77
CA ALA A 566 -2.77 20.80 7.19
C ALA A 566 -1.26 20.70 6.86
N ILE A 567 -0.66 19.52 6.99
CA ILE A 567 0.73 19.27 6.59
C ILE A 567 0.88 19.37 5.06
N LYS A 568 -0.06 18.81 4.30
CA LYS A 568 -0.09 18.92 2.84
C LYS A 568 -0.10 20.38 2.39
N ASP A 569 -0.97 21.20 2.97
CA ASP A 569 -1.11 22.62 2.64
C ASP A 569 0.19 23.40 2.93
N ARG A 570 0.94 22.98 3.95
CA ARG A 570 2.23 23.60 4.31
C ARG A 570 3.38 23.21 3.37
N TYR A 571 3.50 21.93 2.98
CA TYR A 571 4.66 21.41 2.25
C TYR A 571 4.45 21.35 0.75
N ASP A 572 3.21 21.31 0.29
CA ASP A 572 2.82 21.27 -1.12
C ASP A 572 1.53 22.05 -1.39
N PRO A 573 1.52 23.38 -1.14
CA PRO A 573 0.32 24.21 -1.26
C PRO A 573 -0.25 24.26 -2.70
N ASP A 574 0.61 24.03 -3.69
CA ASP A 574 0.21 24.03 -5.11
C ASP A 574 -0.26 22.65 -5.59
N GLY A 575 -0.18 21.63 -4.73
CA GLY A 575 -0.59 20.26 -5.06
C GLY A 575 0.23 19.63 -6.19
N LEU A 576 1.56 19.84 -6.20
CA LEU A 576 2.46 19.22 -7.19
C LEU A 576 2.40 17.70 -7.11
N PHE A 577 2.42 17.16 -5.88
CA PHE A 577 2.32 15.73 -5.60
C PHE A 577 0.86 15.32 -5.50
N LEU A 578 0.37 14.63 -6.50
CA LEU A 578 -1.02 14.21 -6.61
C LEU A 578 -1.11 12.74 -7.00
N VAL A 579 -1.83 11.98 -6.21
CA VAL A 579 -2.20 10.61 -6.51
C VAL A 579 -3.69 10.40 -6.23
N HIS A 580 -4.30 9.41 -6.88
CA HIS A 580 -5.69 9.05 -6.63
C HIS A 580 -5.91 8.75 -5.15
N HIS A 581 -6.94 9.33 -4.55
CA HIS A 581 -7.25 9.22 -3.12
C HIS A 581 -6.05 9.55 -2.19
N GLY A 582 -5.07 10.31 -2.67
CA GLY A 582 -4.00 10.86 -1.82
C GLY A 582 -4.46 12.12 -1.10
N VAL A 583 -3.75 12.51 -0.05
CA VAL A 583 -4.10 13.70 0.74
C VAL A 583 -4.08 14.95 -0.12
N GLY A 584 -5.20 15.67 -0.17
CA GLY A 584 -5.42 16.86 -1.01
C GLY A 584 -5.87 16.56 -2.45
N SER A 585 -6.15 15.29 -2.79
CA SER A 585 -6.64 14.93 -4.14
C SER A 585 -8.05 15.41 -4.40
N GLU A 586 -8.84 15.67 -3.37
CA GLU A 586 -10.17 16.25 -3.47
C GLU A 586 -10.21 17.64 -4.10
N ASP A 587 -9.08 18.35 -4.12
CA ASP A 587 -8.96 19.68 -4.75
C ASP A 587 -8.77 19.61 -6.27
N TRP A 588 -8.69 18.41 -6.85
CA TRP A 588 -8.34 18.24 -8.26
C TRP A 588 -9.41 17.50 -9.04
N SER A 589 -9.48 17.80 -10.35
CA SER A 589 -10.26 17.01 -11.28
C SER A 589 -9.82 15.54 -11.28
N ALA A 590 -10.72 14.62 -11.62
CA ALA A 590 -10.46 13.19 -11.63
C ALA A 590 -9.23 12.79 -12.48
N ASP A 591 -8.95 13.52 -13.56
CA ASP A 591 -7.77 13.34 -14.39
C ASP A 591 -6.50 13.98 -13.81
N GLY A 592 -6.61 14.72 -12.71
CA GLY A 592 -5.50 15.36 -12.01
C GLY A 592 -4.86 16.55 -12.74
N PHE A 593 -5.54 17.13 -13.75
CA PHE A 593 -4.97 18.24 -14.54
C PHE A 593 -5.49 19.62 -14.16
N THR A 594 -6.67 19.71 -13.57
CA THR A 594 -7.27 20.99 -13.19
C THR A 594 -7.51 21.02 -11.69
N ARG A 595 -6.99 22.05 -11.01
CA ARG A 595 -7.32 22.29 -9.61
C ARG A 595 -8.73 22.88 -9.55
N LEU A 596 -9.58 22.27 -8.74
CA LEU A 596 -10.95 22.75 -8.50
C LEU A 596 -10.90 24.00 -7.60
N ALA A 597 -11.84 24.91 -7.78
CA ALA A 597 -11.88 26.18 -7.06
C ALA A 597 -12.34 26.00 -5.61
#